data_cae90c63b4ce8e01e65394d5816e6775
#
_entry.id   cae90c63b4ce8e01e65394d5816e6775
#
_cell.length_a   1.000
_cell.length_b   1.000
_cell.length_c   1.000
_cell.angle_alpha   90.00
_cell.angle_beta   90.00
_cell.angle_gamma   90.00
#
_symmetry.space_group_name_H-M   'P 1'
#
loop_
_entity.id
_entity.type
_entity.pdbx_description
1 polymer ?
#
loop_
_entity_poly.entity_id
_entity_poly.type
_entity_poly.pdbx_seq_one_letter_code
_entity_poly.pdbx_strand_id
1 'polypeptide(L)'
;MLTLYLLRHAKSEWDSFDGNDFNRDINAIGIKKTEAIGNYINEKKLDINEILSSPSLRTKRTLEIISKYLEPSPVLNYIDELYNSSNLGIFEITKMFAKRKNVMIVSHEPRLSQSIHDFSSDYKNNFFKKSQESFPTSSLFHLKFNTNNWNDISRFNSKIVTFIRPNDLNF
;
A
#
# COMPACT_ATOMS: atom_id res chain seq x y z
N MET A 1 -9.01 17.60 0.20
CA MET A 1 -8.41 16.50 1.00
C MET A 1 -7.70 15.52 0.09
N LEU A 2 -6.52 15.09 0.47
CA LEU A 2 -5.78 14.02 -0.20
C LEU A 2 -6.06 12.68 0.48
N THR A 3 -6.00 11.61 -0.30
CA THR A 3 -6.20 10.24 0.21
C THR A 3 -4.98 9.39 -0.11
N LEU A 4 -4.47 8.65 0.88
CA LEU A 4 -3.36 7.73 0.74
C LEU A 4 -3.78 6.32 1.14
N TYR A 5 -3.46 5.37 0.29
CA TYR A 5 -3.60 3.94 0.56
C TYR A 5 -2.20 3.33 0.59
N LEU A 6 -1.90 2.54 1.61
CA LEU A 6 -0.67 1.77 1.72
C LEU A 6 -1.01 0.29 1.60
N LEU A 7 -0.54 -0.36 0.57
CA LEU A 7 -0.79 -1.77 0.28
C LEU A 7 0.51 -2.56 0.35
N ARG A 8 0.54 -3.59 1.19
CA ARG A 8 1.63 -4.56 1.16
C ARG A 8 1.40 -5.55 0.02
N HIS A 9 2.48 -5.92 -0.67
CA HIS A 9 2.43 -6.97 -1.71
C HIS A 9 1.80 -8.27 -1.20
N ALA A 10 1.30 -9.09 -2.11
CA ALA A 10 0.76 -10.42 -1.85
C ALA A 10 1.83 -11.38 -1.31
N LYS A 11 1.39 -12.42 -0.59
CA LYS A 11 2.28 -13.49 -0.12
C LYS A 11 2.98 -14.14 -1.32
N SER A 12 4.32 -14.18 -1.24
CA SER A 12 5.19 -14.71 -2.27
C SER A 12 5.74 -16.07 -1.92
N GLU A 13 6.23 -16.78 -2.93
CA GLU A 13 7.06 -17.95 -2.74
C GLU A 13 8.35 -17.57 -2.00
N TRP A 14 8.94 -18.54 -1.30
CA TRP A 14 10.18 -18.34 -0.58
C TRP A 14 11.36 -18.10 -1.51
N ASP A 15 11.43 -18.88 -2.60
CA ASP A 15 12.44 -18.80 -3.62
C ASP A 15 11.91 -18.23 -4.94
N SER A 16 12.83 -17.77 -5.79
CA SER A 16 12.59 -17.40 -7.18
C SER A 16 13.28 -18.37 -8.12
N PHE A 17 12.92 -18.35 -9.41
CA PHE A 17 13.52 -19.19 -10.44
C PHE A 17 15.04 -18.97 -10.61
N ASP A 18 15.57 -17.81 -10.24
CA ASP A 18 16.98 -17.41 -10.36
C ASP A 18 17.66 -17.17 -9.01
N GLY A 19 16.99 -17.45 -7.88
CA GLY A 19 17.49 -17.19 -6.53
C GLY A 19 17.52 -15.71 -6.12
N ASN A 20 17.00 -14.80 -6.95
CA ASN A 20 16.98 -13.37 -6.67
C ASN A 20 15.67 -12.96 -5.99
N ASP A 21 15.74 -12.31 -4.83
CA ASP A 21 14.58 -11.80 -4.09
C ASP A 21 13.65 -10.93 -4.97
N PHE A 22 14.23 -10.12 -5.83
CA PHE A 22 13.47 -9.24 -6.75
C PHE A 22 12.48 -10.01 -7.64
N ASN A 23 12.81 -11.24 -8.01
CA ASN A 23 12.05 -12.10 -8.93
C ASN A 23 11.21 -13.16 -8.20
N ARG A 24 11.00 -13.05 -6.90
CA ARG A 24 10.07 -13.92 -6.18
C ARG A 24 8.63 -13.64 -6.60
N ASP A 25 7.94 -14.67 -7.07
CA ASP A 25 6.54 -14.57 -7.49
C ASP A 25 5.58 -14.79 -6.32
N ILE A 26 4.35 -14.37 -6.48
CA ILE A 26 3.29 -14.62 -5.49
C ILE A 26 2.81 -16.07 -5.55
N ASN A 27 2.28 -16.56 -4.45
CA ASN A 27 1.74 -17.92 -4.36
C ASN A 27 0.20 -17.93 -4.41
N ALA A 28 -0.39 -19.13 -4.43
CA ALA A 28 -1.84 -19.30 -4.50
C ALA A 28 -2.60 -18.65 -3.33
N ILE A 29 -2.02 -18.68 -2.12
CA ILE A 29 -2.58 -18.02 -0.95
C ILE A 29 -2.56 -16.50 -1.13
N GLY A 30 -1.45 -15.96 -1.66
CA GLY A 30 -1.31 -14.55 -1.97
C GLY A 30 -2.34 -14.06 -2.98
N ILE A 31 -2.57 -14.83 -4.04
CA ILE A 31 -3.61 -14.53 -5.06
C ILE A 31 -4.98 -14.42 -4.39
N LYS A 32 -5.39 -15.44 -3.65
CA LYS A 32 -6.70 -15.50 -2.99
C LYS A 32 -6.93 -14.34 -2.02
N LYS A 33 -5.94 -14.05 -1.19
CA LYS A 33 -6.02 -12.95 -0.21
C LYS A 33 -6.04 -11.57 -0.88
N THR A 34 -5.32 -11.40 -1.98
CA THR A 34 -5.31 -10.15 -2.74
C THR A 34 -6.65 -9.93 -3.47
N GLU A 35 -7.27 -10.98 -3.99
CA GLU A 35 -8.62 -10.90 -4.57
C GLU A 35 -9.65 -10.45 -3.52
N ALA A 36 -9.54 -10.93 -2.28
CA ALA A 36 -10.42 -10.48 -1.19
C ALA A 36 -10.28 -8.98 -0.93
N ILE A 37 -9.05 -8.44 -0.94
CA ILE A 37 -8.80 -6.99 -0.82
C ILE A 37 -9.33 -6.25 -2.05
N GLY A 38 -9.17 -6.79 -3.25
CA GLY A 38 -9.75 -6.22 -4.47
C GLY A 38 -11.27 -6.09 -4.39
N ASN A 39 -11.95 -7.14 -3.94
CA ASN A 39 -13.39 -7.11 -3.69
C ASN A 39 -13.77 -6.03 -2.67
N TYR A 40 -13.03 -5.91 -1.56
CA TYR A 40 -13.23 -4.86 -0.56
C TYR A 40 -13.10 -3.47 -1.17
N ILE A 41 -12.07 -3.22 -1.98
CA ILE A 41 -11.86 -1.95 -2.69
C ILE A 41 -13.07 -1.61 -3.54
N ASN A 42 -13.58 -2.57 -4.30
CA ASN A 42 -14.74 -2.40 -5.18
C ASN A 42 -16.04 -2.17 -4.39
N GLU A 43 -16.32 -2.98 -3.37
CA GLU A 43 -17.50 -2.84 -2.51
C GLU A 43 -17.56 -1.50 -1.79
N LYS A 44 -16.41 -1.02 -1.30
CA LYS A 44 -16.29 0.28 -0.62
C LYS A 44 -16.16 1.45 -1.58
N LYS A 45 -16.10 1.18 -2.89
CA LYS A 45 -15.93 2.19 -3.96
C LYS A 45 -14.76 3.12 -3.67
N LEU A 46 -13.62 2.53 -3.28
CA LEU A 46 -12.42 3.31 -3.00
C LEU A 46 -11.89 3.89 -4.30
N ASP A 47 -11.79 5.21 -4.34
CA ASP A 47 -11.28 5.93 -5.50
C ASP A 47 -9.74 6.00 -5.45
N ILE A 48 -9.08 5.43 -6.46
CA ILE A 48 -7.63 5.40 -6.58
C ILE A 48 -7.25 5.91 -7.96
N ASN A 49 -6.57 7.06 -8.01
CA ASN A 49 -6.26 7.75 -9.26
C ASN A 49 -4.81 7.51 -9.72
N GLU A 50 -3.93 7.15 -8.79
CA GLU A 50 -2.51 6.94 -9.03
C GLU A 50 -1.98 5.82 -8.16
N ILE A 51 -1.08 5.02 -8.72
CA ILE A 51 -0.36 3.98 -7.99
C ILE A 51 1.14 4.24 -8.13
N LEU A 52 1.84 4.29 -7.00
CA LEU A 52 3.30 4.29 -6.90
C LEU A 52 3.70 2.93 -6.34
N SER A 53 4.43 2.14 -7.12
CA SER A 53 4.75 0.76 -6.75
C SER A 53 6.23 0.45 -6.79
N SER A 54 6.66 -0.38 -5.85
CA SER A 54 7.91 -1.11 -5.98
C SER A 54 7.93 -1.91 -7.29
N PRO A 55 9.08 -1.98 -7.99
CA PRO A 55 9.19 -2.69 -9.27
C PRO A 55 9.41 -4.20 -9.12
N SER A 56 9.43 -4.76 -7.91
CA SER A 56 9.63 -6.21 -7.71
C SER A 56 8.52 -7.04 -8.35
N LEU A 57 8.80 -8.30 -8.66
CA LEU A 57 7.81 -9.18 -9.29
C LEU A 57 6.56 -9.34 -8.42
N ARG A 58 6.73 -9.56 -7.10
CA ARG A 58 5.58 -9.74 -6.20
C ARG A 58 4.66 -8.52 -6.10
N THR A 59 5.19 -7.31 -6.20
CA THR A 59 4.36 -6.10 -6.26
C THR A 59 3.67 -5.94 -7.61
N LYS A 60 4.34 -6.24 -8.71
CA LYS A 60 3.73 -6.26 -10.06
C LYS A 60 2.58 -7.26 -10.14
N ARG A 61 2.77 -8.48 -9.62
CA ARG A 61 1.72 -9.51 -9.58
C ARG A 61 0.53 -9.11 -8.70
N THR A 62 0.81 -8.48 -7.56
CA THR A 62 -0.25 -7.91 -6.70
C THR A 62 -1.09 -6.91 -7.48
N LEU A 63 -0.46 -6.02 -8.23
CA LEU A 63 -1.15 -5.01 -9.04
C LEU A 63 -1.95 -5.60 -10.21
N GLU A 64 -1.49 -6.67 -10.83
CA GLU A 64 -2.25 -7.38 -11.87
C GLU A 64 -3.62 -7.85 -11.33
N ILE A 65 -3.68 -8.25 -10.06
CA ILE A 65 -4.93 -8.64 -9.41
C ILE A 65 -5.76 -7.41 -9.06
N ILE A 66 -5.18 -6.46 -8.33
CA ILE A 66 -5.89 -5.26 -7.83
C ILE A 66 -6.46 -4.43 -8.99
N SER A 67 -5.75 -4.32 -10.10
CA SER A 67 -6.17 -3.51 -11.26
C SER A 67 -7.50 -3.96 -11.84
N LYS A 68 -7.89 -5.22 -11.67
CA LYS A 68 -9.20 -5.74 -12.12
C LYS A 68 -10.38 -5.13 -11.36
N TYR A 69 -10.12 -4.53 -10.22
CA TYR A 69 -11.13 -3.92 -9.33
C TYR A 69 -11.12 -2.39 -9.36
N LEU A 70 -10.26 -1.79 -10.20
CA LEU A 70 -10.09 -0.34 -10.29
C LEU A 70 -10.65 0.20 -11.59
N GLU A 71 -11.71 1.01 -11.50
CA GLU A 71 -12.32 1.71 -12.62
C GLU A 71 -12.61 3.17 -12.22
N PRO A 72 -12.12 4.16 -12.97
CA PRO A 72 -11.20 4.03 -14.13
C PRO A 72 -9.79 3.58 -13.72
N SER A 73 -9.03 3.06 -14.68
CA SER A 73 -7.66 2.61 -14.43
C SER A 73 -6.78 3.77 -13.93
N PRO A 74 -6.10 3.62 -12.79
CA PRO A 74 -5.19 4.63 -12.26
C PRO A 74 -3.91 4.76 -13.10
N VAL A 75 -3.24 5.90 -12.97
CA VAL A 75 -1.88 6.08 -13.49
C VAL A 75 -0.92 5.23 -12.64
N LEU A 76 -0.11 4.39 -13.27
CA LEU A 76 0.85 3.52 -12.59
C LEU A 76 2.28 3.97 -12.87
N ASN A 77 3.05 4.19 -11.79
CA ASN A 77 4.48 4.46 -11.84
C ASN A 77 5.25 3.51 -10.92
N TYR A 78 6.31 2.91 -11.43
CA TYR A 78 7.26 2.13 -10.63
C TYR A 78 8.34 3.05 -10.08
N ILE A 79 8.61 2.95 -8.79
CA ILE A 79 9.57 3.76 -8.05
C ILE A 79 10.62 2.84 -7.45
N ASP A 80 11.84 2.90 -7.93
CA ASP A 80 12.92 1.99 -7.51
C ASP A 80 13.20 2.08 -6.01
N GLU A 81 13.08 3.27 -5.44
CA GLU A 81 13.30 3.54 -4.02
C GLU A 81 12.26 2.85 -3.11
N LEU A 82 11.15 2.38 -3.66
CA LEU A 82 10.19 1.56 -2.91
C LEU A 82 10.63 0.10 -2.74
N TYR A 83 11.61 -0.36 -3.51
CA TYR A 83 12.21 -1.69 -3.37
C TYR A 83 13.57 -1.64 -2.70
N ASN A 84 14.48 -0.83 -3.23
CA ASN A 84 15.83 -0.71 -2.71
C ASN A 84 15.83 0.07 -1.39
N SER A 85 16.74 -0.31 -0.47
CA SER A 85 17.02 0.48 0.72
C SER A 85 17.68 1.79 0.32
N SER A 86 16.85 2.77 -0.04
CA SER A 86 17.29 4.15 -0.20
C SER A 86 17.21 4.87 1.14
N ASN A 87 17.88 6.01 1.25
CA ASN A 87 17.73 6.89 2.41
C ASN A 87 16.35 7.58 2.47
N LEU A 88 15.51 7.37 1.45
CA LEU A 88 14.16 7.94 1.37
C LEU A 88 13.14 7.00 2.00
N GLY A 89 12.41 7.48 2.99
CA GLY A 89 11.23 6.80 3.53
C GLY A 89 10.02 6.91 2.60
N ILE A 90 8.99 6.11 2.88
CA ILE A 90 7.74 6.15 2.09
C ILE A 90 7.08 7.54 2.18
N PHE A 91 7.21 8.23 3.31
CA PHE A 91 6.68 9.59 3.48
C PHE A 91 7.32 10.56 2.48
N GLU A 92 8.65 10.58 2.38
CA GLU A 92 9.39 11.43 1.44
C GLU A 92 9.08 11.06 -0.01
N ILE A 93 9.02 9.76 -0.33
CA ILE A 93 8.64 9.27 -1.66
C ILE A 93 7.24 9.75 -2.04
N THR A 94 6.29 9.70 -1.10
CA THR A 94 4.93 10.21 -1.33
C THR A 94 4.96 11.69 -1.69
N LYS A 95 5.67 12.51 -0.94
CA LYS A 95 5.78 13.95 -1.21
C LYS A 95 6.44 14.25 -2.56
N MET A 96 7.44 13.46 -2.94
CA MET A 96 8.19 13.68 -4.18
C MET A 96 7.43 13.24 -5.43
N PHE A 97 6.70 12.14 -5.37
CA PHE A 97 6.17 11.47 -6.57
C PHE A 97 4.66 11.51 -6.71
N ALA A 98 3.89 11.67 -5.64
CA ALA A 98 2.44 11.72 -5.71
C ALA A 98 1.96 12.99 -6.41
N LYS A 99 1.07 12.84 -7.41
CA LYS A 99 0.57 13.95 -8.24
C LYS A 99 -0.95 14.03 -8.26
N ARG A 100 -1.63 12.91 -8.02
CA ARG A 100 -3.09 12.84 -8.05
C ARG A 100 -3.66 12.95 -6.64
N LYS A 101 -4.97 13.13 -6.57
CA LYS A 101 -5.69 13.31 -5.29
C LYS A 101 -5.70 12.07 -4.42
N ASN A 102 -5.89 10.91 -5.02
CA ASN A 102 -6.03 9.63 -4.33
C ASN A 102 -4.93 8.68 -4.81
N VAL A 103 -3.96 8.41 -3.95
CA VAL A 103 -2.74 7.68 -4.30
C VAL A 103 -2.66 6.39 -3.50
N MET A 104 -2.32 5.30 -4.17
CA MET A 104 -1.95 4.03 -3.54
C MET A 104 -0.45 3.80 -3.67
N ILE A 105 0.20 3.45 -2.58
CA ILE A 105 1.59 2.99 -2.55
C ILE A 105 1.61 1.50 -2.30
N VAL A 106 2.30 0.75 -3.16
CA VAL A 106 2.50 -0.69 -3.03
C VAL A 106 3.95 -0.99 -2.71
N SER A 107 4.20 -1.55 -1.55
CA SER A 107 5.56 -1.75 -1.06
C SER A 107 5.68 -2.94 -0.10
N HIS A 108 6.67 -2.93 0.74
CA HIS A 108 7.17 -4.04 1.56
C HIS A 108 7.20 -3.69 3.04
N GLU A 109 7.26 -4.69 3.90
CA GLU A 109 7.60 -4.57 5.31
C GLU A 109 9.13 -4.70 5.52
N PRO A 110 9.70 -4.05 6.55
CA PRO A 110 9.02 -3.28 7.60
C PRO A 110 8.74 -1.81 7.24
N ARG A 111 9.05 -1.37 6.04
CA ARG A 111 8.94 0.04 5.62
C ARG A 111 7.51 0.59 5.73
N LEU A 112 6.50 -0.23 5.39
CA LEU A 112 5.09 0.21 5.42
C LEU A 112 4.64 0.53 6.85
N SER A 113 4.78 -0.40 7.79
CA SER A 113 4.38 -0.16 9.18
C SER A 113 5.18 0.95 9.84
N GLN A 114 6.48 1.04 9.57
CA GLN A 114 7.33 2.12 10.05
C GLN A 114 6.88 3.49 9.53
N SER A 115 6.48 3.58 8.26
CA SER A 115 6.06 4.85 7.64
C SER A 115 4.80 5.45 8.27
N ILE A 116 3.95 4.64 8.89
CA ILE A 116 2.71 5.12 9.52
C ILE A 116 3.01 6.14 10.62
N HIS A 117 4.13 6.01 11.32
CA HIS A 117 4.58 7.00 12.31
C HIS A 117 4.89 8.37 11.70
N ASP A 118 5.27 8.42 10.44
CA ASP A 118 5.51 9.68 9.71
C ASP A 118 4.19 10.28 9.20
N PHE A 119 3.22 9.43 8.88
CA PHE A 119 1.92 9.85 8.36
C PHE A 119 0.89 10.21 9.41
N SER A 120 1.02 9.70 10.65
CA SER A 120 0.02 9.92 11.70
C SER A 120 0.65 10.00 13.09
N SER A 121 0.12 10.90 13.91
CA SER A 121 0.42 11.01 15.34
C SER A 121 -0.67 10.40 16.23
N ASP A 122 -1.69 9.79 15.66
CA ASP A 122 -2.81 9.20 16.39
C ASP A 122 -2.48 7.78 16.91
N TYR A 123 -1.51 7.71 17.83
CA TYR A 123 -1.00 6.46 18.41
C TYR A 123 -2.04 5.68 19.23
N LYS A 124 -3.13 6.32 19.65
CA LYS A 124 -4.21 5.68 20.39
C LYS A 124 -5.25 5.01 19.49
N ASN A 125 -5.22 5.33 18.21
CA ASN A 125 -6.14 4.77 17.21
C ASN A 125 -5.95 3.25 17.11
N ASN A 126 -7.06 2.49 17.11
CA ASN A 126 -7.01 1.03 17.06
C ASN A 126 -6.39 0.51 15.76
N PHE A 127 -6.63 1.16 14.62
CA PHE A 127 -6.02 0.77 13.35
C PHE A 127 -4.51 1.03 13.34
N PHE A 128 -4.07 2.14 13.96
CA PHE A 128 -2.65 2.40 14.18
C PHE A 128 -2.02 1.25 14.95
N LYS A 129 -2.55 0.92 16.13
CA LYS A 129 -2.04 -0.15 16.98
C LYS A 129 -2.00 -1.50 16.27
N LYS A 130 -3.08 -1.88 15.59
CA LYS A 130 -3.15 -3.12 14.81
C LYS A 130 -2.07 -3.19 13.73
N SER A 131 -1.81 -2.09 13.03
CA SER A 131 -0.78 -2.02 11.99
C SER A 131 0.64 -2.19 12.53
N GLN A 132 0.89 -1.78 13.77
CA GLN A 132 2.19 -1.94 14.44
C GLN A 132 2.37 -3.35 15.03
N GLU A 133 1.29 -4.01 15.43
CA GLU A 133 1.33 -5.41 15.88
C GLU A 133 1.65 -6.35 14.73
N SER A 134 1.00 -6.15 13.58
CA SER A 134 1.23 -6.94 12.37
C SER A 134 0.64 -6.23 11.15
N PHE A 135 1.45 -6.11 10.10
CA PHE A 135 1.04 -5.62 8.79
C PHE A 135 1.20 -6.77 7.77
N PRO A 136 0.25 -7.73 7.71
CA PRO A 136 0.38 -8.90 6.84
C PRO A 136 0.39 -8.57 5.36
N THR A 137 0.85 -9.51 4.53
CA THR A 137 0.76 -9.39 3.07
C THR A 137 -0.67 -9.13 2.62
N SER A 138 -0.83 -8.36 1.56
CA SER A 138 -2.10 -7.88 1.00
C SER A 138 -2.93 -6.99 1.92
N SER A 139 -2.40 -6.55 3.07
CA SER A 139 -3.11 -5.61 3.95
C SER A 139 -3.11 -4.21 3.38
N LEU A 140 -4.21 -3.48 3.62
CA LEU A 140 -4.48 -2.14 3.12
C LEU A 140 -4.70 -1.16 4.27
N PHE A 141 -3.88 -0.12 4.34
CA PHE A 141 -4.01 0.99 5.29
C PHE A 141 -4.50 2.23 4.56
N HIS A 142 -5.48 2.94 5.11
CA HIS A 142 -6.15 4.07 4.47
C HIS A 142 -6.09 5.31 5.35
N LEU A 143 -5.53 6.39 4.81
CA LEU A 143 -5.38 7.70 5.45
C LEU A 143 -5.99 8.81 4.57
N LYS A 144 -6.44 9.87 5.22
CA LYS A 144 -6.78 11.14 4.57
C LYS A 144 -6.00 12.28 5.19
N PHE A 145 -5.68 13.30 4.38
CA PHE A 145 -4.97 14.50 4.83
C PHE A 145 -5.82 15.73 4.57
N ASN A 146 -5.90 16.61 5.56
CA ASN A 146 -6.60 17.89 5.44
C ASN A 146 -5.72 18.93 4.73
N THR A 147 -5.37 18.63 3.50
CA THR A 147 -4.65 19.49 2.56
C THR A 147 -4.95 19.06 1.14
N ASN A 148 -4.67 19.93 0.17
CA ASN A 148 -4.76 19.62 -1.26
C ASN A 148 -3.39 19.54 -1.95
N ASN A 149 -2.29 19.63 -1.20
CA ASN A 149 -0.94 19.59 -1.72
C ASN A 149 -0.12 18.52 -0.97
N TRP A 150 0.48 17.58 -1.71
CA TRP A 150 1.30 16.52 -1.14
C TRP A 150 2.55 17.04 -0.41
N ASN A 151 3.04 18.24 -0.74
CA ASN A 151 4.15 18.85 0.00
C ASN A 151 3.76 19.27 1.43
N ASP A 152 2.47 19.47 1.68
CA ASP A 152 1.94 19.95 2.96
C ASP A 152 1.39 18.84 3.85
N ILE A 153 1.51 17.57 3.45
CA ILE A 153 1.10 16.46 4.31
C ILE A 153 1.98 16.39 5.55
N SER A 154 1.36 16.04 6.66
CA SER A 154 1.99 15.95 7.96
C SER A 154 1.25 14.95 8.83
N ARG A 155 1.94 14.34 9.78
CA ARG A 155 1.30 13.48 10.77
C ARG A 155 0.26 14.21 11.65
N PHE A 156 0.27 15.54 11.65
CA PHE A 156 -0.65 16.37 12.43
C PHE A 156 -1.91 16.79 11.66
N ASN A 157 -1.94 16.63 10.33
CA ASN A 157 -3.12 16.93 9.51
C ASN A 157 -3.74 15.70 8.86
N SER A 158 -3.38 14.53 9.34
CA SER A 158 -3.90 13.25 8.86
C SER A 158 -5.05 12.72 9.72
N LYS A 159 -5.85 11.86 9.10
CA LYS A 159 -6.88 11.05 9.74
C LYS A 159 -6.73 9.60 9.26
N ILE A 160 -6.62 8.66 10.18
CA ILE A 160 -6.68 7.24 9.88
C ILE A 160 -8.14 6.87 9.63
N VAL A 161 -8.40 6.29 8.45
CA VAL A 161 -9.75 5.86 8.06
C VAL A 161 -9.96 4.40 8.44
N THR A 162 -9.05 3.51 8.02
CA THR A 162 -9.13 2.08 8.34
C THR A 162 -7.81 1.35 8.09
N PHE A 163 -7.70 0.18 8.66
CA PHE A 163 -6.68 -0.82 8.34
C PHE A 163 -7.36 -2.17 8.18
N ILE A 164 -7.28 -2.74 6.97
CA ILE A 164 -7.91 -4.02 6.61
C ILE A 164 -6.82 -5.03 6.29
N ARG A 165 -6.87 -6.14 6.98
CA ARG A 165 -6.05 -7.33 6.71
C ARG A 165 -6.93 -8.36 5.98
N PRO A 166 -6.37 -9.18 5.08
CA PRO A 166 -7.18 -10.21 4.41
C PRO A 166 -8.00 -11.07 5.37
N ASN A 167 -7.42 -11.44 6.53
CA ASN A 167 -8.12 -12.26 7.52
C ASN A 167 -9.27 -11.54 8.25
N ASP A 168 -9.40 -10.22 8.11
CA ASP A 168 -10.56 -9.46 8.60
C ASP A 168 -11.77 -9.60 7.64
N LEU A 169 -11.58 -10.17 6.47
CA LEU A 169 -12.58 -10.37 5.41
C LEU A 169 -12.95 -11.85 5.28
N ASN A 170 -14.21 -12.11 4.91
CA ASN A 170 -14.69 -13.44 4.57
C ASN A 170 -14.37 -13.76 3.10
N PHE A 171 -13.66 -14.85 2.86
CA PHE A 171 -13.35 -15.31 1.50
C PHE A 171 -13.02 -16.81 1.43
#